data_8ad20c2623aba7d331fffe4dc494bbc7
#
_entry.id   8ad20c2623aba7d331fffe4dc494bbc7
#
_cell.length_a   1.000
_cell.length_b   1.000
_cell.length_c   1.000
_cell.angle_alpha   90.00
_cell.angle_beta   90.00
_cell.angle_gamma   90.00
#
_symmetry.space_group_name_H-M   'P 1'
#
loop_
_entity.id
_entity.type
_entity.pdbx_description
1 polymer ?
#
loop_
_entity_poly.entity_id
_entity_poly.type
_entity_poly.pdbx_seq_one_letter_code
_entity_poly.pdbx_strand_id
1 'polypeptide(L)'
;PKFVGTARQFELTGADWLKTASIFFWDTVAKERSYVIGGHSDGEHFSPKEKLSQALGPRTTETCNTYNMLKLTRHLFAWEPSARTMDFYERGLYNHIFASQDPEQGMFVYLMSRKPGHFKTYSRPEDSFWCCGCTGMDNHVTYADTIYSHDAGSLYVNLFIASELNWTERGVKVRQETQFPENGVTRLGFQCATPVEF
;
A
#
# COMPACT_ATOMS: atom_id res chain seq x y z
N PRO A 1 -3.15 6.31 11.46
CA PRO A 1 -4.50 5.88 11.86
C PRO A 1 -5.56 6.97 11.79
N LYS A 2 -5.25 8.22 12.19
CA LYS A 2 -6.26 9.30 12.28
C LYS A 2 -6.97 9.55 10.95
N PHE A 3 -6.26 9.70 9.85
CA PHE A 3 -6.85 9.97 8.54
C PHE A 3 -7.55 8.77 7.90
N VAL A 4 -7.21 7.54 8.27
CA VAL A 4 -8.03 6.37 7.93
C VAL A 4 -9.40 6.48 8.62
N GLY A 5 -9.42 6.89 9.90
CA GLY A 5 -10.67 7.18 10.63
C GLY A 5 -11.45 8.34 10.02
N THR A 6 -10.76 9.41 9.59
CA THR A 6 -11.40 10.56 8.90
C THR A 6 -12.06 10.13 7.58
N ALA A 7 -11.36 9.31 6.80
CA ALA A 7 -11.90 8.74 5.55
C ALA A 7 -13.15 7.88 5.82
N ARG A 8 -13.08 7.02 6.84
CA ARG A 8 -14.24 6.20 7.23
C ARG A 8 -15.42 7.03 7.73
N GLN A 9 -15.16 8.11 8.47
CA GLN A 9 -16.21 9.04 8.89
C GLN A 9 -16.89 9.71 7.68
N PHE A 10 -16.13 10.12 6.66
CA PHE A 10 -16.72 10.62 5.41
C PHE A 10 -17.67 9.60 4.78
N GLU A 11 -17.26 8.35 4.66
CA GLU A 11 -18.09 7.29 4.09
C GLU A 11 -19.40 7.06 4.85
N LEU A 12 -19.40 7.29 6.16
CA LEU A 12 -20.58 7.12 7.02
C LEU A 12 -21.49 8.35 7.09
N THR A 13 -20.93 9.55 6.91
CA THR A 13 -21.66 10.81 7.16
C THR A 13 -21.90 11.65 5.91
N GLY A 14 -21.10 11.43 4.86
CA GLY A 14 -21.11 12.27 3.65
C GLY A 14 -20.56 13.68 3.84
N ALA A 15 -19.88 13.97 4.96
CA ALA A 15 -19.40 15.34 5.24
C ALA A 15 -18.15 15.67 4.41
N ASP A 16 -18.27 16.54 3.40
CA ASP A 16 -17.24 16.84 2.40
C ASP A 16 -15.91 17.32 2.98
N TRP A 17 -15.92 18.01 4.10
CA TRP A 17 -14.68 18.46 4.72
C TRP A 17 -13.78 17.30 5.19
N LEU A 18 -14.37 16.14 5.55
CA LEU A 18 -13.63 14.93 5.90
C LEU A 18 -12.94 14.32 4.68
N LYS A 19 -13.64 14.31 3.52
CA LYS A 19 -13.05 13.90 2.23
C LYS A 19 -11.89 14.82 1.87
N THR A 20 -12.11 16.12 1.93
CA THR A 20 -11.09 17.14 1.63
C THR A 20 -9.86 16.99 2.53
N ALA A 21 -10.06 16.82 3.83
CA ALA A 21 -8.97 16.63 4.78
C ALA A 21 -8.17 15.34 4.49
N SER A 22 -8.85 14.26 4.14
CA SER A 22 -8.21 12.97 3.82
C SER A 22 -7.36 13.06 2.54
N ILE A 23 -7.90 13.68 1.48
CA ILE A 23 -7.18 13.90 0.22
C ILE A 23 -5.98 14.82 0.43
N PHE A 24 -6.17 15.94 1.12
CA PHE A 24 -5.09 16.89 1.42
C PHE A 24 -3.94 16.24 2.19
N PHE A 25 -4.27 15.44 3.20
CA PHE A 25 -3.26 14.71 3.99
C PHE A 25 -2.51 13.71 3.11
N TRP A 26 -3.24 12.91 2.34
CA TRP A 26 -2.65 11.92 1.45
C TRP A 26 -1.73 12.57 0.43
N ASP A 27 -2.17 13.63 -0.24
CA ASP A 27 -1.38 14.38 -1.21
C ASP A 27 -0.10 14.95 -0.59
N THR A 28 -0.21 15.54 0.59
CA THR A 28 0.93 16.09 1.31
C THR A 28 1.96 15.00 1.64
N VAL A 29 1.51 13.85 2.11
CA VAL A 29 2.43 12.75 2.46
C VAL A 29 3.01 12.10 1.22
N ALA A 30 2.17 11.72 0.26
CA ALA A 30 2.61 10.97 -0.92
C ALA A 30 3.55 11.77 -1.83
N LYS A 31 3.28 13.08 -2.03
CA LYS A 31 4.03 13.92 -2.95
C LYS A 31 5.23 14.63 -2.33
N GLU A 32 5.10 15.07 -1.07
CA GLU A 32 6.04 16.02 -0.49
C GLU A 32 6.89 15.45 0.64
N ARG A 33 6.49 14.31 1.22
CA ARG A 33 7.10 13.77 2.44
C ARG A 33 7.51 12.31 2.37
N SER A 34 7.21 11.62 1.26
CA SER A 34 7.58 10.22 1.08
C SER A 34 8.90 10.08 0.33
N TYR A 35 9.74 9.19 0.82
CA TYR A 35 10.92 8.72 0.09
C TYR A 35 10.49 7.88 -1.11
N VAL A 36 11.43 7.62 -2.02
CA VAL A 36 11.19 6.87 -3.25
C VAL A 36 10.59 5.48 -3.02
N ILE A 37 10.83 4.87 -1.86
CA ILE A 37 10.24 3.57 -1.47
C ILE A 37 8.77 3.65 -1.01
N GLY A 38 8.17 4.84 -0.97
CA GLY A 38 6.79 5.04 -0.46
C GLY A 38 6.70 5.26 1.06
N GLY A 39 7.76 4.98 1.81
CA GLY A 39 7.81 5.26 3.25
C GLY A 39 8.12 6.72 3.55
N HIS A 40 7.81 7.17 4.76
CA HIS A 40 8.05 8.53 5.23
C HIS A 40 8.42 8.55 6.72
N SER A 41 8.72 9.71 7.27
CA SER A 41 9.14 9.97 8.65
C SER A 41 10.64 9.80 8.94
N ASP A 42 11.08 10.49 9.97
CA ASP A 42 12.36 10.29 10.65
C ASP A 42 12.09 10.34 12.15
N GLY A 43 12.44 9.29 12.89
CA GLY A 43 12.07 9.11 14.30
C GLY A 43 10.56 9.23 14.54
N GLU A 44 9.74 8.70 13.63
CA GLU A 44 8.26 8.72 13.65
C GLU A 44 7.61 10.09 13.37
N HIS A 45 8.40 11.13 13.10
CA HIS A 45 7.93 12.48 12.80
C HIS A 45 8.11 12.82 11.31
N PHE A 46 7.26 13.70 10.81
CA PHE A 46 7.43 14.21 9.46
C PHE A 46 8.67 15.09 9.35
N SER A 47 9.52 14.78 8.37
CA SER A 47 10.59 15.69 7.96
C SER A 47 9.99 16.93 7.27
N PRO A 48 10.70 18.08 7.29
CA PRO A 48 10.29 19.24 6.52
C PRO A 48 10.11 18.91 5.04
N LYS A 49 9.16 19.56 4.40
CA LYS A 49 8.94 19.46 2.94
C LYS A 49 10.26 19.75 2.22
N GLU A 50 10.48 19.07 1.09
CA GLU A 50 11.64 19.30 0.19
C GLU A 50 13.03 19.11 0.83
N LYS A 51 13.09 18.57 2.05
CA LYS A 51 14.36 18.31 2.75
C LYS A 51 14.61 16.83 3.04
N LEU A 52 13.97 15.93 2.32
CA LEU A 52 14.10 14.48 2.53
C LEU A 52 15.54 14.00 2.38
N SER A 53 16.32 14.59 1.46
CA SER A 53 17.75 14.28 1.29
C SER A 53 18.60 14.61 2.53
N GLN A 54 18.15 15.52 3.37
CA GLN A 54 18.82 15.89 4.63
C GLN A 54 18.38 15.00 5.81
N ALA A 55 17.32 14.21 5.63
CA ALA A 55 16.72 13.34 6.64
C ALA A 55 16.98 11.86 6.34
N LEU A 56 18.12 11.51 5.79
CA LEU A 56 18.53 10.12 5.50
C LEU A 56 19.15 9.48 6.75
N GLY A 57 18.37 9.39 7.81
CA GLY A 57 18.81 8.89 9.12
C GLY A 57 18.65 7.38 9.29
N PRO A 58 19.15 6.84 10.42
CA PRO A 58 18.98 5.42 10.75
C PRO A 58 17.56 5.06 11.20
N ARG A 59 16.75 6.05 11.60
CA ARG A 59 15.40 5.86 12.16
C ARG A 59 14.29 6.33 11.22
N THR A 60 14.52 6.22 9.91
CA THR A 60 13.55 6.66 8.90
C THR A 60 12.56 5.56 8.52
N THR A 61 11.47 5.96 7.91
CA THR A 61 10.45 5.10 7.28
C THR A 61 9.91 4.00 8.20
N GLU A 62 9.06 4.41 9.15
CA GLU A 62 8.30 3.50 9.99
C GLU A 62 7.30 2.69 9.15
N THR A 63 7.27 1.37 9.33
CA THR A 63 6.37 0.48 8.56
C THR A 63 4.90 0.70 8.89
N CYS A 64 4.54 1.03 10.14
CA CYS A 64 3.16 1.41 10.50
C CYS A 64 2.65 2.62 9.74
N ASN A 65 3.52 3.59 9.47
CA ASN A 65 3.14 4.79 8.72
C ASN A 65 2.74 4.42 7.29
N THR A 66 3.53 3.59 6.63
CA THR A 66 3.21 3.12 5.27
C THR A 66 1.97 2.24 5.27
N TYR A 67 1.82 1.31 6.21
CA TYR A 67 0.60 0.55 6.39
C TYR A 67 -0.66 1.44 6.42
N ASN A 68 -0.65 2.49 7.24
CA ASN A 68 -1.79 3.41 7.33
C ASN A 68 -1.98 4.23 6.06
N MET A 69 -0.91 4.59 5.36
CA MET A 69 -1.02 5.26 4.06
C MET A 69 -1.60 4.33 2.99
N LEU A 70 -1.25 3.05 2.97
CA LEU A 70 -1.85 2.07 2.05
C LEU A 70 -3.36 1.91 2.34
N LYS A 71 -3.76 1.84 3.62
CA LYS A 71 -5.19 1.82 3.99
C LYS A 71 -5.92 3.08 3.55
N LEU A 72 -5.36 4.25 3.77
CA LEU A 72 -5.95 5.50 3.31
C LEU A 72 -6.04 5.56 1.77
N THR A 73 -5.02 5.06 1.07
CA THR A 73 -5.02 5.00 -0.39
C THR A 73 -6.18 4.17 -0.94
N ARG A 74 -6.53 3.06 -0.28
CA ARG A 74 -7.70 2.23 -0.66
C ARG A 74 -9.00 3.02 -0.55
N HIS A 75 -9.19 3.81 0.50
CA HIS A 75 -10.37 4.69 0.63
C HIS A 75 -10.43 5.70 -0.51
N LEU A 76 -9.30 6.40 -0.79
CA LEU A 76 -9.26 7.39 -1.86
C LEU A 76 -9.53 6.76 -3.23
N PHE A 77 -8.96 5.59 -3.50
CA PHE A 77 -9.20 4.85 -4.74
C PHE A 77 -10.67 4.44 -4.89
N ALA A 78 -11.32 3.99 -3.81
CA ALA A 78 -12.74 3.64 -3.84
C ALA A 78 -13.65 4.85 -4.13
N TRP A 79 -13.22 6.06 -3.75
CA TRP A 79 -13.97 7.30 -4.05
C TRP A 79 -13.74 7.78 -5.47
N GLU A 80 -12.49 7.67 -5.95
CA GLU A 80 -12.07 8.13 -7.27
C GLU A 80 -10.89 7.27 -7.76
N PRO A 81 -11.17 6.22 -8.55
CA PRO A 81 -10.13 5.34 -9.09
C PRO A 81 -9.11 6.12 -9.92
N SER A 82 -7.82 5.96 -9.62
CA SER A 82 -6.76 6.58 -10.39
C SER A 82 -5.45 5.81 -10.33
N ALA A 83 -4.71 5.79 -11.44
CA ALA A 83 -3.37 5.21 -11.50
C ALA A 83 -2.43 5.84 -10.45
N ARG A 84 -2.57 7.13 -10.20
CA ARG A 84 -1.74 7.87 -9.25
C ARG A 84 -1.81 7.30 -7.82
N THR A 85 -3.00 6.93 -7.37
CA THR A 85 -3.19 6.33 -6.05
C THR A 85 -2.60 4.93 -6.00
N MET A 86 -2.77 4.14 -7.04
CA MET A 86 -2.24 2.79 -7.12
C MET A 86 -0.73 2.75 -7.34
N ASP A 87 -0.13 3.68 -8.06
CA ASP A 87 1.34 3.84 -8.13
C ASP A 87 1.97 4.04 -6.75
N PHE A 88 1.34 4.86 -5.91
CA PHE A 88 1.81 5.03 -4.53
C PHE A 88 1.64 3.74 -3.73
N TYR A 89 0.48 3.07 -3.88
CA TYR A 89 0.19 1.81 -3.19
C TYR A 89 1.19 0.73 -3.56
N GLU A 90 1.38 0.47 -4.84
CA GLU A 90 2.31 -0.54 -5.35
C GLU A 90 3.74 -0.27 -4.88
N ARG A 91 4.22 0.97 -5.03
CA ARG A 91 5.55 1.38 -4.60
C ARG A 91 5.77 1.18 -3.10
N GLY A 92 4.82 1.59 -2.27
CA GLY A 92 4.87 1.40 -0.83
C GLY A 92 4.81 -0.06 -0.43
N LEU A 93 4.01 -0.85 -1.12
CA LEU A 93 3.87 -2.28 -0.90
C LEU A 93 5.16 -3.03 -1.22
N TYR A 94 5.66 -2.92 -2.45
CA TYR A 94 6.85 -3.68 -2.89
C TYR A 94 8.14 -3.18 -2.25
N ASN A 95 8.38 -1.87 -2.26
CA ASN A 95 9.68 -1.33 -1.88
C ASN A 95 9.83 -1.07 -0.37
N HIS A 96 8.73 -1.06 0.37
CA HIS A 96 8.79 -0.86 1.82
C HIS A 96 8.20 -2.06 2.58
N ILE A 97 6.94 -2.43 2.35
CA ILE A 97 6.28 -3.47 3.15
C ILE A 97 6.88 -4.85 2.89
N PHE A 98 6.95 -5.33 1.65
CA PHE A 98 7.61 -6.60 1.34
C PHE A 98 9.07 -6.60 1.77
N ALA A 99 9.77 -5.50 1.49
CA ALA A 99 11.17 -5.36 1.87
C ALA A 99 11.40 -5.29 3.39
N SER A 100 10.37 -5.11 4.21
CA SER A 100 10.47 -5.06 5.67
C SER A 100 10.43 -6.44 6.33
N GLN A 101 10.03 -7.47 5.63
CA GLN A 101 9.97 -8.83 6.15
C GLN A 101 11.31 -9.56 5.94
N ASP A 102 11.73 -10.32 6.94
CA ASP A 102 12.80 -11.30 6.82
C ASP A 102 12.26 -12.52 6.04
N PRO A 103 12.79 -12.84 4.87
CA PRO A 103 12.29 -13.96 4.07
C PRO A 103 12.57 -15.33 4.67
N GLU A 104 13.54 -15.44 5.60
CA GLU A 104 13.92 -16.71 6.23
C GLU A 104 13.13 -16.98 7.50
N GLN A 105 12.97 -15.97 8.36
CA GLN A 105 12.37 -16.11 9.68
C GLN A 105 10.96 -15.47 9.80
N GLY A 106 10.56 -14.69 8.81
CA GLY A 106 9.26 -14.00 8.81
C GLY A 106 9.17 -12.82 9.80
N MET A 107 10.30 -12.39 10.37
CA MET A 107 10.34 -11.25 11.29
C MET A 107 10.21 -9.91 10.55
N PHE A 108 9.86 -8.83 11.27
CA PHE A 108 9.53 -7.53 10.68
C PHE A 108 10.46 -6.42 11.13
N VAL A 109 10.71 -5.47 10.23
CA VAL A 109 11.43 -4.24 10.53
C VAL A 109 10.45 -3.20 11.07
N TYR A 110 10.84 -2.49 12.12
CA TYR A 110 10.11 -1.31 12.61
C TYR A 110 10.41 -0.08 11.73
N LEU A 111 11.69 0.31 11.70
CA LEU A 111 12.20 1.47 10.97
C LEU A 111 13.17 1.01 9.89
N MET A 112 12.84 1.27 8.63
CA MET A 112 13.70 0.91 7.51
C MET A 112 14.64 2.08 7.20
N SER A 113 15.85 2.01 7.71
CA SER A 113 16.86 3.05 7.58
C SER A 113 17.10 3.50 6.13
N ARG A 114 17.17 4.80 5.93
CA ARG A 114 17.65 5.43 4.67
C ARG A 114 19.11 5.88 4.76
N LYS A 115 19.77 5.64 5.87
CA LYS A 115 21.20 5.95 6.03
C LYS A 115 22.03 4.99 5.16
N PRO A 116 22.87 5.50 4.28
CA PRO A 116 23.79 4.65 3.49
C PRO A 116 24.68 3.78 4.39
N GLY A 117 24.86 2.52 4.02
CA GLY A 117 25.67 1.56 4.79
C GLY A 117 25.06 1.08 6.09
N HIS A 118 23.80 1.43 6.38
CA HIS A 118 23.07 0.91 7.54
C HIS A 118 22.37 -0.42 7.18
N PHE A 119 21.97 -1.19 8.19
CA PHE A 119 21.34 -2.50 8.05
C PHE A 119 19.90 -2.49 8.60
N LYS A 120 19.13 -3.51 8.24
CA LYS A 120 17.79 -3.77 8.80
C LYS A 120 17.93 -4.43 10.17
N THR A 121 17.11 -3.96 11.11
CA THR A 121 16.96 -4.61 12.43
C THR A 121 15.58 -5.24 12.49
N TYR A 122 15.53 -6.55 12.53
CA TYR A 122 14.28 -7.31 12.58
C TYR A 122 13.78 -7.49 14.01
N SER A 123 12.49 -7.71 14.14
CA SER A 123 11.86 -8.12 15.41
C SER A 123 12.34 -9.49 15.87
N ARG A 124 12.10 -9.79 17.15
CA ARG A 124 12.37 -11.09 17.76
C ARG A 124 11.07 -11.68 18.30
N PRO A 125 10.91 -13.01 18.29
CA PRO A 125 9.67 -13.65 18.74
C PRO A 125 9.29 -13.34 20.19
N GLU A 126 10.29 -13.19 21.06
CA GLU A 126 10.09 -13.16 22.51
C GLU A 126 9.92 -11.75 23.08
N ASP A 127 10.46 -10.71 22.44
CA ASP A 127 10.63 -9.40 23.07
C ASP A 127 10.25 -8.19 22.21
N SER A 128 9.71 -8.40 21.01
CA SER A 128 9.41 -7.31 20.07
C SER A 128 7.90 -7.04 19.96
N PHE A 129 7.29 -6.59 21.04
CA PHE A 129 5.88 -6.19 21.07
C PHE A 129 5.69 -4.77 20.54
N TRP A 130 6.04 -4.58 19.27
CA TRP A 130 5.91 -3.31 18.56
C TRP A 130 4.59 -3.22 17.80
N CYS A 131 4.09 -2.01 17.60
CA CYS A 131 2.96 -1.79 16.68
C CYS A 131 3.27 -2.33 15.26
N CYS A 132 4.52 -2.22 14.81
CA CYS A 132 4.97 -2.69 13.50
C CYS A 132 4.98 -4.22 13.37
N GLY A 133 5.03 -4.98 14.46
CA GLY A 133 4.80 -6.42 14.44
C GLY A 133 3.35 -6.75 14.06
N CYS A 134 2.38 -6.06 14.69
CA CYS A 134 0.95 -6.25 14.40
C CYS A 134 0.60 -5.78 12.98
N THR A 135 1.04 -4.57 12.58
CA THR A 135 0.79 -4.06 11.23
C THR A 135 1.55 -4.85 10.17
N GLY A 136 2.69 -5.45 10.52
CA GLY A 136 3.42 -6.39 9.65
C GLY A 136 2.58 -7.61 9.32
N MET A 137 2.00 -8.27 10.32
CA MET A 137 1.11 -9.41 10.10
C MET A 137 -0.10 -9.02 9.24
N ASP A 138 -0.77 -7.91 9.56
CA ASP A 138 -1.94 -7.44 8.81
C ASP A 138 -1.59 -7.09 7.34
N ASN A 139 -0.45 -6.45 7.11
CA ASN A 139 0.02 -6.16 5.75
C ASN A 139 0.16 -7.44 4.91
N HIS A 140 0.78 -8.48 5.48
CA HIS A 140 1.14 -9.68 4.72
C HIS A 140 -0.04 -10.64 4.49
N VAL A 141 -1.19 -10.44 5.14
CA VAL A 141 -2.41 -11.23 4.88
C VAL A 141 -3.44 -10.49 4.00
N THR A 142 -3.21 -9.22 3.66
CA THR A 142 -4.20 -8.39 2.94
C THR A 142 -3.84 -8.10 1.48
N TYR A 143 -2.84 -8.76 0.92
CA TYR A 143 -2.41 -8.49 -0.47
C TYR A 143 -3.51 -8.72 -1.50
N ALA A 144 -4.27 -9.80 -1.34
CA ALA A 144 -5.36 -10.16 -2.24
C ALA A 144 -6.46 -9.10 -2.31
N ASP A 145 -6.66 -8.34 -1.25
CA ASP A 145 -7.72 -7.33 -1.13
C ASP A 145 -7.59 -6.16 -2.13
N THR A 146 -6.42 -6.00 -2.74
CA THR A 146 -6.13 -4.83 -3.59
C THR A 146 -5.65 -5.22 -4.98
N ILE A 147 -5.47 -6.52 -5.29
CA ILE A 147 -5.06 -6.95 -6.64
C ILE A 147 -6.07 -6.49 -7.68
N TYR A 148 -7.36 -6.68 -7.39
CA TYR A 148 -8.45 -6.27 -8.25
C TYR A 148 -9.43 -5.37 -7.52
N SER A 149 -10.03 -4.47 -8.27
CA SER A 149 -11.21 -3.70 -7.84
C SER A 149 -12.18 -3.61 -9.01
N HIS A 150 -13.44 -3.38 -8.75
CA HIS A 150 -14.44 -3.19 -9.78
C HIS A 150 -15.51 -2.19 -9.37
N ASP A 151 -16.15 -1.62 -10.35
CA ASP A 151 -17.41 -0.91 -10.22
C ASP A 151 -18.47 -1.52 -11.16
N ALA A 152 -19.55 -0.80 -11.42
CA ALA A 152 -20.64 -1.29 -12.25
C ALA A 152 -20.21 -1.57 -13.72
N GLY A 153 -19.20 -0.88 -14.23
CA GLY A 153 -18.81 -0.89 -15.63
C GLY A 153 -17.32 -1.13 -15.89
N SER A 154 -16.51 -1.40 -14.86
CA SER A 154 -15.06 -1.49 -15.03
C SER A 154 -14.44 -2.54 -14.12
N LEU A 155 -13.38 -3.15 -14.59
CA LEU A 155 -12.46 -3.96 -13.80
C LEU A 155 -11.10 -3.25 -13.72
N TYR A 156 -10.63 -3.01 -12.52
CA TYR A 156 -9.31 -2.42 -12.26
C TYR A 156 -8.33 -3.51 -11.84
N VAL A 157 -7.22 -3.63 -12.54
CA VAL A 157 -6.10 -4.49 -12.16
C VAL A 157 -5.05 -3.60 -11.50
N ASN A 158 -5.03 -3.61 -10.18
CA ASN A 158 -4.25 -2.67 -9.39
C ASN A 158 -2.83 -3.13 -9.07
N LEU A 159 -2.65 -4.45 -8.93
CA LEU A 159 -1.35 -5.05 -8.61
C LEU A 159 -1.06 -6.21 -9.56
N PHE A 160 0.19 -6.28 -10.03
CA PHE A 160 0.65 -7.35 -10.92
C PHE A 160 1.18 -8.53 -10.11
N ILE A 161 0.26 -9.24 -9.44
CA ILE A 161 0.52 -10.43 -8.63
C ILE A 161 -0.17 -11.62 -9.30
N ALA A 162 0.53 -12.73 -9.49
CA ALA A 162 -0.03 -13.95 -10.07
C ALA A 162 -1.24 -14.42 -9.25
N SER A 163 -2.42 -14.49 -9.87
CA SER A 163 -3.68 -14.65 -9.15
C SER A 163 -4.83 -15.05 -10.07
N GLU A 164 -5.92 -15.52 -9.48
CA GLU A 164 -7.18 -15.77 -10.15
C GLU A 164 -8.30 -14.97 -9.47
N LEU A 165 -9.11 -14.29 -10.27
CA LEU A 165 -10.35 -13.63 -9.84
C LEU A 165 -11.55 -14.42 -10.38
N ASN A 166 -12.47 -14.77 -9.50
CA ASN A 166 -13.77 -15.29 -9.88
C ASN A 166 -14.84 -14.20 -9.64
N TRP A 167 -15.12 -13.42 -10.67
CA TRP A 167 -16.13 -12.36 -10.62
C TRP A 167 -17.52 -12.94 -10.94
N THR A 168 -18.12 -13.57 -9.93
CA THR A 168 -19.36 -14.35 -10.06
C THR A 168 -20.54 -13.53 -10.55
N GLU A 169 -20.62 -12.25 -10.13
CA GLU A 169 -21.71 -11.33 -10.52
C GLU A 169 -21.75 -11.06 -12.02
N ARG A 170 -20.61 -11.15 -12.69
CA ARG A 170 -20.47 -10.97 -14.14
C ARG A 170 -20.26 -12.28 -14.90
N GLY A 171 -20.14 -13.41 -14.22
CA GLY A 171 -19.83 -14.68 -14.83
C GLY A 171 -18.45 -14.72 -15.50
N VAL A 172 -17.51 -13.93 -15.01
CA VAL A 172 -16.15 -13.79 -15.57
C VAL A 172 -15.14 -14.40 -14.61
N LYS A 173 -14.21 -15.17 -15.15
CA LYS A 173 -12.98 -15.56 -14.46
C LYS A 173 -11.81 -14.84 -15.12
N VAL A 174 -10.93 -14.29 -14.31
CA VAL A 174 -9.70 -13.65 -14.77
C VAL A 174 -8.51 -14.39 -14.18
N ARG A 175 -7.56 -14.76 -15.02
CA ARG A 175 -6.28 -15.31 -14.59
C ARG A 175 -5.17 -14.34 -14.95
N GLN A 176 -4.43 -13.93 -13.95
CA GLN A 176 -3.26 -13.09 -14.10
C GLN A 176 -1.99 -13.93 -13.99
N GLU A 177 -1.21 -13.96 -15.05
CA GLU A 177 0.08 -14.64 -15.13
C GLU A 177 1.17 -13.58 -15.23
N THR A 178 2.05 -13.55 -14.25
CA THR A 178 3.11 -12.57 -14.17
C THR A 178 4.29 -13.09 -13.34
N GLN A 179 5.47 -12.57 -13.63
CA GLN A 179 6.69 -12.70 -12.83
C GLN A 179 7.18 -11.32 -12.36
N PHE A 180 6.27 -10.35 -12.28
CA PHE A 180 6.60 -9.02 -11.78
C PHE A 180 7.08 -9.11 -10.30
N PRO A 181 8.13 -8.41 -9.90
CA PRO A 181 8.87 -7.38 -10.63
C PRO A 181 10.07 -7.86 -11.49
N GLU A 182 10.38 -9.16 -11.52
CA GLU A 182 11.52 -9.71 -12.26
C GLU A 182 11.32 -9.60 -13.78
N ASN A 183 10.07 -9.62 -14.23
CA ASN A 183 9.70 -9.46 -15.64
C ASN A 183 8.55 -8.46 -15.75
N GLY A 184 8.67 -7.51 -16.68
CA GLY A 184 7.66 -6.46 -16.93
C GLY A 184 6.45 -6.94 -17.77
N VAL A 185 6.34 -8.23 -18.10
CA VAL A 185 5.21 -8.75 -18.88
C VAL A 185 4.19 -9.42 -17.97
N THR A 186 2.94 -8.96 -18.10
CA THR A 186 1.77 -9.59 -17.45
C THR A 186 0.76 -10.00 -18.50
N ARG A 187 0.18 -11.19 -18.38
CA ARG A 187 -0.88 -11.71 -19.21
C ARG A 187 -2.16 -11.83 -18.40
N LEU A 188 -3.26 -11.30 -18.95
CA LEU A 188 -4.60 -11.44 -18.40
C LEU A 188 -5.41 -12.34 -19.33
N GLY A 189 -5.79 -13.50 -18.83
CA GLY A 189 -6.72 -14.43 -19.50
C GLY A 189 -8.13 -14.25 -18.96
N PHE A 190 -9.10 -14.01 -19.84
CA PHE A 190 -10.50 -13.88 -19.49
C PHE A 190 -11.27 -15.12 -19.96
N GLN A 191 -12.09 -15.67 -19.08
CA GLN A 191 -12.99 -16.76 -19.38
C GLN A 191 -14.41 -16.36 -19.00
N CYS A 192 -15.33 -16.35 -19.98
CA CYS A 192 -16.75 -16.09 -19.79
C CYS A 192 -17.58 -17.05 -20.69
N ALA A 193 -18.76 -17.42 -20.21
CA ALA A 193 -19.66 -18.31 -20.96
C ALA A 193 -20.40 -17.58 -22.08
N THR A 194 -20.64 -16.27 -21.91
CA THR A 194 -21.27 -15.37 -22.88
C THR A 194 -20.46 -14.10 -22.98
N PRO A 195 -20.50 -13.36 -24.11
CA PRO A 195 -19.86 -12.06 -24.21
C PRO A 195 -20.32 -11.13 -23.07
N VAL A 196 -19.37 -10.46 -22.42
CA VAL A 196 -19.59 -9.52 -21.30
C VAL A 196 -18.86 -8.23 -21.60
N GLU A 197 -19.54 -7.11 -21.39
CA GLU A 197 -18.98 -5.77 -21.48
C GLU A 197 -18.80 -5.21 -20.05
N PHE A 198 -17.62 -4.64 -19.77
CA PHE A 198 -17.28 -3.98 -18.52
C PHE A 198 -16.15 -2.95 -18.72
#